data_a91865ed4db21cf013648fee7d07da1d
#
_entry.id   a91865ed4db21cf013648fee7d07da1d
#
_cell.length_a   1.000
_cell.length_b   1.000
_cell.length_c   1.000
_cell.angle_alpha   90.00
_cell.angle_beta   90.00
_cell.angle_gamma   90.00
#
_symmetry.space_group_name_H-M   'P 1'
#
loop_
_entity.id
_entity.type
_entity.pdbx_description
1 polymer ?
#
loop_
_entity_poly.entity_id
_entity_poly.type
_entity_poly.pdbx_seq_one_letter_code
_entity_poly.pdbx_strand_id
1 'polypeptide(L)'
;MHDESQITVGELARRLGIAPATLRTWDRRYGLGPSGHESGAHRRYDTVDVARISVMRRLVISGVSPKEAALIAVDADVNEAENLPIVKFEERSEVINAILKALESLDVAFVNEIIRREILANGVTTTWVEILAPTLVKVGEEWSRTGLGISNEHLLTEVLTKILREVSEEIENPINPKPIVLASIGEELHCLALHALLAALAERNIQAHFFGARTPVDSLVEVVRKIAPPVLFVWAQLSENADYSIATALPAGRPSTRLLLGGPGWDVERCAGATFVTGLPEACEMVSSTLGLAV
;
A
#
# COMPACT_ATOMS: atom_id res chain seq x y z
N MET A 1 -9.59 -44.24 6.54
CA MET A 1 -9.87 -42.94 5.88
C MET A 1 -8.89 -41.94 6.51
N HIS A 2 -7.84 -41.55 5.76
CA HIS A 2 -6.97 -40.44 6.24
C HIS A 2 -7.77 -39.16 6.05
N ASP A 3 -7.97 -38.44 7.16
CA ASP A 3 -8.59 -37.11 7.16
C ASP A 3 -7.66 -36.15 6.41
N GLU A 4 -8.04 -35.76 5.20
CA GLU A 4 -7.28 -34.84 4.32
C GLU A 4 -7.16 -33.41 4.86
N SER A 5 -7.72 -33.13 6.04
CA SER A 5 -7.76 -31.79 6.65
C SER A 5 -6.56 -31.47 7.57
N GLN A 6 -5.68 -32.44 7.86
CA GLN A 6 -4.59 -32.26 8.81
C GLN A 6 -3.24 -31.98 8.12
N ILE A 7 -2.58 -30.88 8.49
CA ILE A 7 -1.27 -30.47 7.96
C ILE A 7 -0.13 -30.72 8.94
N THR A 8 1.08 -30.90 8.42
CA THR A 8 2.28 -31.13 9.23
C THR A 8 2.82 -29.83 9.84
N VAL A 9 3.66 -29.95 10.91
CA VAL A 9 4.34 -28.78 11.50
C VAL A 9 5.19 -28.01 10.49
N GLY A 10 5.84 -28.69 9.56
CA GLY A 10 6.66 -28.05 8.52
C GLY A 10 5.82 -27.29 7.50
N GLU A 11 4.67 -27.85 7.14
CA GLU A 11 3.73 -27.21 6.21
C GLU A 11 3.03 -26.03 6.85
N LEU A 12 2.55 -26.15 8.10
CA LEU A 12 1.99 -25.03 8.86
C LEU A 12 3.00 -23.91 9.06
N ALA A 13 4.25 -24.25 9.42
CA ALA A 13 5.33 -23.29 9.57
C ALA A 13 5.59 -22.50 8.27
N ARG A 14 5.63 -23.19 7.13
CA ARG A 14 5.79 -22.57 5.81
C ARG A 14 4.59 -21.70 5.45
N ARG A 15 3.36 -22.20 5.66
CA ARG A 15 2.11 -21.47 5.38
C ARG A 15 1.97 -20.17 6.19
N LEU A 16 2.42 -20.21 7.44
CA LEU A 16 2.35 -19.04 8.35
C LEU A 16 3.63 -18.19 8.35
N GLY A 17 4.68 -18.57 7.59
CA GLY A 17 5.94 -17.84 7.58
C GLY A 17 6.64 -17.76 8.93
N ILE A 18 6.56 -18.81 9.75
CA ILE A 18 7.21 -18.89 11.07
C ILE A 18 8.08 -20.13 11.17
N ALA A 19 9.14 -20.07 11.99
CA ALA A 19 10.01 -21.21 12.16
C ALA A 19 9.28 -22.40 12.85
N PRO A 20 9.51 -23.66 12.42
CA PRO A 20 8.97 -24.83 13.12
C PRO A 20 9.31 -24.88 14.62
N ALA A 21 10.46 -24.30 15.01
CA ALA A 21 10.87 -24.15 16.40
C ALA A 21 9.95 -23.23 17.20
N THR A 22 9.41 -22.18 16.57
CA THR A 22 8.45 -21.26 17.17
C THR A 22 7.14 -21.97 17.48
N LEU A 23 6.60 -22.76 16.54
CA LEU A 23 5.40 -23.59 16.76
C LEU A 23 5.58 -24.54 17.92
N ARG A 24 6.73 -25.23 18.02
CA ARG A 24 7.04 -26.12 19.15
C ARG A 24 7.13 -25.36 20.47
N THR A 25 7.60 -24.12 20.46
CA THR A 25 7.68 -23.27 21.65
C THR A 25 6.30 -22.81 22.09
N TRP A 26 5.43 -22.44 21.15
CA TRP A 26 4.05 -22.07 21.45
C TRP A 26 3.23 -23.23 21.98
N ASP A 27 3.40 -24.43 21.39
CA ASP A 27 2.86 -25.68 21.91
C ASP A 27 3.28 -25.91 23.37
N ARG A 28 4.59 -25.93 23.63
CA ARG A 28 5.13 -26.25 24.97
C ARG A 28 4.79 -25.19 26.03
N ARG A 29 4.81 -23.89 25.69
CA ARG A 29 4.65 -22.78 26.65
C ARG A 29 3.21 -22.35 26.84
N TYR A 30 2.39 -22.50 25.83
CA TYR A 30 1.07 -21.90 25.77
C TYR A 30 -0.04 -22.90 25.41
N GLY A 31 0.32 -24.18 25.16
CA GLY A 31 -0.67 -25.20 24.81
C GLY A 31 -1.27 -25.04 23.39
N LEU A 32 -0.65 -24.23 22.54
CA LEU A 32 -1.07 -24.03 21.15
C LEU A 32 -0.40 -25.06 20.25
N GLY A 33 -0.65 -26.34 20.53
CA GLY A 33 -0.21 -27.49 19.77
C GLY A 33 -1.37 -28.21 19.09
N PRO A 34 -1.08 -29.32 18.39
CA PRO A 34 -2.12 -30.14 17.77
C PRO A 34 -3.01 -30.80 18.83
N SER A 35 -4.32 -30.59 18.74
CA SER A 35 -5.32 -31.11 19.71
C SER A 35 -5.41 -32.63 19.76
N GLY A 36 -5.02 -33.36 18.69
CA GLY A 36 -5.04 -34.82 18.58
C GLY A 36 -3.68 -35.51 18.72
N HIS A 37 -2.69 -34.90 19.42
CA HIS A 37 -1.34 -35.45 19.46
C HIS A 37 -1.17 -36.60 20.46
N GLU A 38 -0.82 -37.79 19.95
CA GLU A 38 -0.34 -38.92 20.76
C GLU A 38 1.19 -38.88 20.88
N SER A 39 1.70 -39.23 22.08
CA SER A 39 3.13 -39.25 22.35
C SER A 39 3.84 -40.26 21.41
N GLY A 40 4.79 -39.77 20.59
CA GLY A 40 5.51 -40.54 19.59
C GLY A 40 5.00 -40.48 18.16
N ALA A 41 3.82 -39.83 17.92
CA ALA A 41 3.30 -39.62 16.57
C ALA A 41 3.79 -38.29 15.95
N HIS A 42 3.77 -38.18 14.62
CA HIS A 42 4.06 -36.90 13.95
C HIS A 42 2.94 -35.88 14.25
N ARG A 43 3.35 -34.68 14.67
CA ARG A 43 2.41 -33.57 14.93
C ARG A 43 1.63 -33.22 13.67
N ARG A 44 0.30 -33.28 13.76
CA ARG A 44 -0.63 -32.91 12.72
C ARG A 44 -1.64 -31.93 13.28
N TYR A 45 -1.84 -30.83 12.56
CA TYR A 45 -2.71 -29.70 12.93
C TYR A 45 -3.99 -29.77 12.11
N ASP A 46 -5.12 -29.73 12.79
CA ASP A 46 -6.42 -29.61 12.13
C ASP A 46 -6.79 -28.14 11.83
N THR A 47 -7.95 -27.89 11.27
CA THR A 47 -8.41 -26.54 10.91
C THR A 47 -8.57 -25.63 12.11
N VAL A 48 -8.97 -26.16 13.28
CA VAL A 48 -9.12 -25.38 14.53
C VAL A 48 -7.75 -25.01 15.08
N ASP A 49 -6.81 -25.95 15.09
CA ASP A 49 -5.43 -25.69 15.51
C ASP A 49 -4.77 -24.62 14.63
N VAL A 50 -4.96 -24.72 13.31
CA VAL A 50 -4.46 -23.72 12.33
C VAL A 50 -5.05 -22.35 12.62
N ALA A 51 -6.36 -22.26 12.88
CA ALA A 51 -7.03 -20.99 13.21
C ALA A 51 -6.43 -20.36 14.48
N ARG A 52 -6.30 -21.12 15.57
CA ARG A 52 -5.73 -20.64 16.84
C ARG A 52 -4.29 -20.14 16.67
N ILE A 53 -3.47 -20.88 15.93
CA ILE A 53 -2.08 -20.48 15.67
C ILE A 53 -2.02 -19.24 14.77
N SER A 54 -2.92 -19.10 13.81
CA SER A 54 -3.04 -17.88 12.98
C SER A 54 -3.40 -16.66 13.81
N VAL A 55 -4.35 -16.79 14.74
CA VAL A 55 -4.71 -15.77 15.74
C VAL A 55 -3.51 -15.37 16.57
N MET A 56 -2.84 -16.36 17.20
CA MET A 56 -1.62 -16.13 17.98
C MET A 56 -0.58 -15.32 17.20
N ARG A 57 -0.34 -15.73 15.95
CA ARG A 57 0.62 -15.07 15.07
C ARG A 57 0.23 -13.62 14.77
N ARG A 58 -1.03 -13.37 14.39
CA ARG A 58 -1.53 -11.99 14.12
C ARG A 58 -1.34 -11.08 15.33
N LEU A 59 -1.71 -11.55 16.51
CA LEU A 59 -1.56 -10.77 17.75
C LEU A 59 -0.08 -10.47 18.07
N VAL A 60 0.80 -11.46 17.91
CA VAL A 60 2.26 -11.27 18.13
C VAL A 60 2.85 -10.29 17.11
N ILE A 61 2.44 -10.37 15.83
CA ILE A 61 2.87 -9.41 14.80
C ILE A 61 2.37 -8.00 15.15
N SER A 62 1.16 -7.89 15.68
CA SER A 62 0.55 -6.63 16.13
C SER A 62 1.16 -6.09 17.42
N GLY A 63 2.21 -6.71 17.97
CA GLY A 63 2.90 -6.23 19.18
C GLY A 63 2.36 -6.74 20.50
N VAL A 64 1.29 -7.54 20.50
CA VAL A 64 0.76 -8.17 21.73
C VAL A 64 1.80 -9.14 22.30
N SER A 65 1.99 -9.12 23.60
CA SER A 65 2.93 -10.06 24.23
C SER A 65 2.53 -11.51 23.95
N PRO A 66 3.50 -12.43 23.69
CA PRO A 66 3.17 -13.82 23.37
C PRO A 66 2.29 -14.52 24.41
N LYS A 67 2.37 -14.09 25.68
CA LYS A 67 1.54 -14.64 26.75
C LYS A 67 0.08 -14.21 26.63
N GLU A 68 -0.17 -12.92 26.37
CA GLU A 68 -1.53 -12.39 26.18
C GLU A 68 -2.13 -12.89 24.87
N ALA A 69 -1.34 -12.90 23.79
CA ALA A 69 -1.74 -13.43 22.50
C ALA A 69 -2.21 -14.89 22.59
N ALA A 70 -1.51 -15.71 23.39
CA ALA A 70 -1.88 -17.09 23.60
C ALA A 70 -3.21 -17.26 24.35
N LEU A 71 -3.48 -16.42 25.35
CA LEU A 71 -4.75 -16.45 26.10
C LEU A 71 -5.95 -16.19 25.18
N ILE A 72 -5.80 -15.24 24.25
CA ILE A 72 -6.85 -14.93 23.26
C ILE A 72 -6.96 -16.05 22.23
N ALA A 73 -5.83 -16.58 21.76
CA ALA A 73 -5.78 -17.57 20.69
C ALA A 73 -6.34 -18.95 21.10
N VAL A 74 -6.24 -19.34 22.36
CA VAL A 74 -6.74 -20.65 22.85
C VAL A 74 -8.26 -20.79 22.71
N ASP A 75 -8.99 -19.69 22.90
CA ASP A 75 -10.45 -19.68 22.83
C ASP A 75 -11.00 -19.29 21.45
N ALA A 76 -10.13 -18.96 20.48
CA ALA A 76 -10.54 -18.55 19.16
C ALA A 76 -11.11 -19.71 18.33
N ASP A 77 -12.24 -19.46 17.66
CA ASP A 77 -12.81 -20.39 16.69
C ASP A 77 -12.35 -20.07 15.25
N VAL A 78 -12.74 -20.94 14.29
CA VAL A 78 -12.33 -20.83 12.89
C VAL A 78 -12.89 -19.56 12.23
N ASN A 79 -14.09 -19.13 12.62
CA ASN A 79 -14.76 -17.97 12.03
C ASN A 79 -14.22 -16.65 12.63
N GLU A 80 -13.79 -16.69 13.90
CA GLU A 80 -13.18 -15.54 14.57
C GLU A 80 -11.76 -15.28 14.10
N ALA A 81 -11.02 -16.32 13.66
CA ALA A 81 -9.65 -16.18 13.20
C ALA A 81 -9.48 -15.23 12.00
N GLU A 82 -10.51 -15.07 11.18
CA GLU A 82 -10.53 -14.14 10.04
C GLU A 82 -10.96 -12.72 10.44
N ASN A 83 -11.70 -12.58 11.55
CA ASN A 83 -12.36 -11.34 11.97
C ASN A 83 -11.79 -10.72 13.26
N LEU A 84 -10.63 -11.19 13.74
CA LEU A 84 -10.02 -10.59 14.93
C LEU A 84 -9.65 -9.13 14.67
N PRO A 85 -10.06 -8.22 15.55
CA PRO A 85 -9.67 -6.83 15.44
C PRO A 85 -8.15 -6.72 15.56
N ILE A 86 -7.53 -6.02 14.60
CA ILE A 86 -6.12 -5.64 14.71
C ILE A 86 -5.97 -4.77 15.97
N VAL A 87 -5.00 -5.09 16.80
CA VAL A 87 -4.67 -4.29 17.99
C VAL A 87 -4.39 -2.86 17.58
N LYS A 88 -4.90 -1.90 18.33
CA LYS A 88 -4.63 -0.48 18.10
C LYS A 88 -3.16 -0.21 18.37
N PHE A 89 -2.45 0.25 17.35
CA PHE A 89 -1.07 0.69 17.50
C PHE A 89 -1.05 2.10 18.11
N GLU A 90 -0.11 2.35 19.00
CA GLU A 90 0.06 3.68 19.60
C GLU A 90 0.94 4.58 18.73
N GLU A 91 1.93 3.97 18.04
CA GLU A 91 2.88 4.70 17.20
C GLU A 91 2.85 4.22 15.74
N ARG A 92 3.11 5.14 14.80
CA ARG A 92 3.22 4.86 13.35
C ARG A 92 4.33 3.86 13.03
N SER A 93 5.43 3.91 13.79
CA SER A 93 6.55 2.97 13.68
C SER A 93 6.15 1.52 13.92
N GLU A 94 5.19 1.28 14.82
CA GLU A 94 4.65 -0.05 15.11
C GLU A 94 3.85 -0.59 13.93
N VAL A 95 3.01 0.27 13.31
CA VAL A 95 2.25 -0.08 12.11
C VAL A 95 3.18 -0.49 10.98
N ILE A 96 4.22 0.32 10.70
CA ILE A 96 5.23 0.03 9.67
C ILE A 96 5.90 -1.32 9.94
N ASN A 97 6.34 -1.57 11.18
CA ASN A 97 6.99 -2.83 11.55
C ASN A 97 6.05 -4.04 11.43
N ALA A 98 4.76 -3.87 11.73
CA ALA A 98 3.76 -4.91 11.57
C ALA A 98 3.55 -5.26 10.08
N ILE A 99 3.47 -4.25 9.20
CA ILE A 99 3.38 -4.45 7.74
C ILE A 99 4.63 -5.20 7.23
N LEU A 100 5.83 -4.76 7.60
CA LEU A 100 7.08 -5.40 7.16
C LEU A 100 7.14 -6.88 7.56
N LYS A 101 6.81 -7.21 8.82
CA LYS A 101 6.75 -8.60 9.29
C LYS A 101 5.70 -9.44 8.56
N ALA A 102 4.55 -8.83 8.25
CA ALA A 102 3.50 -9.51 7.50
C ALA A 102 3.93 -9.79 6.05
N LEU A 103 4.66 -8.86 5.40
CA LEU A 103 5.24 -9.06 4.07
C LEU A 103 6.27 -10.18 4.06
N GLU A 104 7.18 -10.26 5.05
CA GLU A 104 8.15 -11.35 5.19
C GLU A 104 7.49 -12.74 5.23
N SER A 105 6.28 -12.81 5.76
CA SER A 105 5.52 -14.05 5.88
C SER A 105 4.43 -14.22 4.82
N LEU A 106 4.36 -13.30 3.84
CA LEU A 106 3.35 -13.25 2.78
C LEU A 106 1.90 -13.25 3.30
N ASP A 107 1.66 -12.60 4.47
CA ASP A 107 0.33 -12.44 5.03
C ASP A 107 -0.42 -11.28 4.37
N VAL A 108 -0.86 -11.50 3.14
CA VAL A 108 -1.57 -10.52 2.30
C VAL A 108 -2.85 -10.01 2.97
N ALA A 109 -3.55 -10.90 3.66
CA ALA A 109 -4.81 -10.55 4.32
C ALA A 109 -4.58 -9.53 5.44
N PHE A 110 -3.56 -9.73 6.28
CA PHE A 110 -3.20 -8.80 7.33
C PHE A 110 -2.71 -7.45 6.76
N VAL A 111 -1.85 -7.47 5.72
CA VAL A 111 -1.38 -6.23 5.07
C VAL A 111 -2.55 -5.42 4.53
N ASN A 112 -3.50 -6.08 3.86
CA ASN A 112 -4.69 -5.44 3.30
C ASN A 112 -5.55 -4.80 4.40
N GLU A 113 -5.84 -5.54 5.47
CA GLU A 113 -6.68 -5.11 6.58
C GLU A 113 -6.08 -3.90 7.33
N ILE A 114 -4.79 -3.97 7.68
CA ILE A 114 -4.13 -2.88 8.42
C ILE A 114 -4.07 -1.59 7.59
N ILE A 115 -3.75 -1.67 6.30
CA ILE A 115 -3.69 -0.49 5.43
C ILE A 115 -5.07 0.15 5.26
N ARG A 116 -6.12 -0.64 5.04
CA ARG A 116 -7.49 -0.14 4.93
C ARG A 116 -7.94 0.55 6.22
N ARG A 117 -7.63 -0.04 7.35
CA ARG A 117 -7.96 0.56 8.66
C ARG A 117 -7.26 1.90 8.85
N GLU A 118 -5.98 2.00 8.49
CA GLU A 118 -5.24 3.26 8.62
C GLU A 118 -5.77 4.34 7.67
N ILE A 119 -6.12 3.98 6.42
CA ILE A 119 -6.74 4.93 5.48
C ILE A 119 -8.12 5.38 5.99
N LEU A 120 -8.95 4.46 6.47
CA LEU A 120 -10.27 4.81 7.01
C LEU A 120 -10.18 5.74 8.22
N ALA A 121 -9.18 5.54 9.08
CA ALA A 121 -9.02 6.32 10.32
C ALA A 121 -8.35 7.69 10.10
N ASN A 122 -7.42 7.81 9.15
CA ASN A 122 -6.54 8.97 9.01
C ASN A 122 -6.57 9.62 7.62
N GLY A 123 -7.28 9.03 6.67
CA GLY A 123 -7.28 9.44 5.27
C GLY A 123 -6.03 8.99 4.50
N VAL A 124 -6.13 9.05 3.17
CA VAL A 124 -5.05 8.64 2.26
C VAL A 124 -3.79 9.47 2.46
N THR A 125 -3.94 10.80 2.54
CA THR A 125 -2.78 11.72 2.60
C THR A 125 -1.91 11.46 3.83
N THR A 126 -2.50 11.37 5.01
CA THR A 126 -1.79 11.12 6.27
C THR A 126 -1.17 9.72 6.26
N THR A 127 -1.96 8.71 5.88
CA THR A 127 -1.50 7.32 5.84
C THR A 127 -0.34 7.16 4.85
N TRP A 128 -0.40 7.82 3.69
CA TRP A 128 0.69 7.81 2.72
C TRP A 128 1.99 8.35 3.31
N VAL A 129 1.93 9.55 3.89
CA VAL A 129 3.12 10.25 4.39
C VAL A 129 3.74 9.54 5.60
N GLU A 130 2.90 9.10 6.54
CA GLU A 130 3.38 8.59 7.83
C GLU A 130 3.65 7.09 7.87
N ILE A 131 3.04 6.33 6.95
CA ILE A 131 3.11 4.86 6.98
C ILE A 131 3.56 4.28 5.64
N LEU A 132 2.86 4.56 4.53
CA LEU A 132 3.06 3.82 3.28
C LEU A 132 4.38 4.18 2.59
N ALA A 133 4.68 5.48 2.41
CA ALA A 133 5.93 5.91 1.82
C ALA A 133 7.15 5.48 2.65
N PRO A 134 7.18 5.64 3.99
CA PRO A 134 8.26 5.08 4.82
C PRO A 134 8.38 3.56 4.73
N THR A 135 7.26 2.82 4.60
CA THR A 135 7.30 1.35 4.42
C THR A 135 7.94 0.99 3.08
N LEU A 136 7.55 1.64 1.99
CA LEU A 136 8.11 1.43 0.65
C LEU A 136 9.61 1.72 0.62
N VAL A 137 10.07 2.80 1.27
CA VAL A 137 11.50 3.13 1.40
C VAL A 137 12.25 1.98 2.08
N LYS A 138 11.76 1.49 3.24
CA LYS A 138 12.40 0.39 3.97
C LYS A 138 12.46 -0.91 3.15
N VAL A 139 11.39 -1.24 2.40
CA VAL A 139 11.37 -2.43 1.52
C VAL A 139 12.39 -2.27 0.39
N GLY A 140 12.49 -1.08 -0.22
CA GLY A 140 13.46 -0.78 -1.28
C GLY A 140 14.92 -0.79 -0.78
N GLU A 141 15.18 -0.26 0.40
CA GLU A 141 16.51 -0.30 1.05
C GLU A 141 16.96 -1.73 1.34
N GLU A 142 16.06 -2.58 1.84
CA GLU A 142 16.36 -4.00 2.08
C GLU A 142 16.72 -4.72 0.80
N TRP A 143 15.97 -4.51 -0.28
CA TRP A 143 16.30 -5.06 -1.59
C TRP A 143 17.64 -4.56 -2.11
N SER A 144 17.91 -3.25 -2.04
CA SER A 144 19.18 -2.65 -2.50
C SER A 144 20.38 -3.21 -1.75
N ARG A 145 20.22 -3.51 -0.46
CA ARG A 145 21.28 -4.00 0.43
C ARG A 145 21.55 -5.50 0.27
N THR A 146 20.51 -6.31 0.05
CA THR A 146 20.60 -7.77 0.11
C THR A 146 20.41 -8.46 -1.24
N GLY A 147 19.81 -7.77 -2.22
CA GLY A 147 19.31 -8.36 -3.46
C GLY A 147 18.10 -9.28 -3.26
N LEU A 148 17.54 -9.30 -2.04
CA LEU A 148 16.38 -10.10 -1.66
C LEU A 148 15.20 -9.17 -1.35
N GLY A 149 13.97 -9.70 -1.38
CA GLY A 149 12.78 -8.93 -0.98
C GLY A 149 12.04 -8.25 -2.12
N ILE A 150 12.44 -8.43 -3.38
CA ILE A 150 11.69 -7.92 -4.54
C ILE A 150 10.24 -8.45 -4.55
N SER A 151 10.02 -9.68 -4.06
CA SER A 151 8.69 -10.25 -3.89
C SER A 151 7.82 -9.46 -2.90
N ASN A 152 8.42 -8.93 -1.83
CA ASN A 152 7.74 -8.12 -0.83
C ASN A 152 7.37 -6.74 -1.39
N GLU A 153 8.26 -6.15 -2.20
CA GLU A 153 7.98 -4.90 -2.90
C GLU A 153 6.82 -5.05 -3.89
N HIS A 154 6.86 -6.09 -4.73
CA HIS A 154 5.79 -6.37 -5.68
C HIS A 154 4.46 -6.64 -4.97
N LEU A 155 4.48 -7.46 -3.91
CA LEU A 155 3.29 -7.76 -3.13
C LEU A 155 2.68 -6.50 -2.50
N LEU A 156 3.51 -5.67 -1.87
CA LEU A 156 3.06 -4.41 -1.27
C LEU A 156 2.51 -3.46 -2.34
N THR A 157 3.19 -3.32 -3.47
CA THR A 157 2.77 -2.47 -4.59
C THR A 157 1.40 -2.89 -5.15
N GLU A 158 1.16 -4.20 -5.32
CA GLU A 158 -0.12 -4.72 -5.79
C GLU A 158 -1.25 -4.47 -4.78
N VAL A 159 -0.99 -4.73 -3.48
CA VAL A 159 -1.97 -4.46 -2.41
C VAL A 159 -2.32 -2.97 -2.37
N LEU A 160 -1.31 -2.09 -2.40
CA LEU A 160 -1.50 -0.64 -2.38
C LEU A 160 -2.26 -0.15 -3.61
N THR A 161 -1.86 -0.62 -4.80
CA THR A 161 -2.53 -0.25 -6.06
C THR A 161 -4.02 -0.60 -6.01
N LYS A 162 -4.34 -1.80 -5.52
CA LYS A 162 -5.74 -2.24 -5.37
C LYS A 162 -6.51 -1.34 -4.41
N ILE A 163 -5.99 -1.12 -3.19
CA ILE A 163 -6.69 -0.32 -2.16
C ILE A 163 -6.90 1.11 -2.63
N LEU A 164 -5.84 1.75 -3.18
CA LEU A 164 -5.91 3.14 -3.62
C LEU A 164 -6.86 3.33 -4.82
N ARG A 165 -6.96 2.34 -5.70
CA ARG A 165 -7.97 2.35 -6.78
C ARG A 165 -9.38 2.26 -6.22
N GLU A 166 -9.66 1.34 -5.30
CA GLU A 166 -10.97 1.22 -4.68
C GLU A 166 -11.39 2.53 -4.01
N VAL A 167 -10.50 3.19 -3.23
CA VAL A 167 -10.78 4.51 -2.67
C VAL A 167 -11.06 5.55 -3.76
N SER A 168 -10.34 5.52 -4.88
CA SER A 168 -10.55 6.47 -5.97
C SER A 168 -11.87 6.30 -6.73
N GLU A 169 -12.49 5.13 -6.64
CA GLU A 169 -13.77 4.80 -7.28
C GLU A 169 -14.98 5.24 -6.43
N GLU A 170 -14.78 5.62 -5.16
CA GLU A 170 -15.85 6.06 -4.24
C GLU A 170 -16.38 7.48 -4.53
N ILE A 171 -15.83 8.18 -5.51
CA ILE A 171 -16.25 9.53 -5.88
C ILE A 171 -17.64 9.52 -6.55
N GLU A 172 -18.63 10.13 -5.90
CA GLU A 172 -19.99 10.15 -6.43
C GLU A 172 -20.35 11.45 -7.15
N ASN A 173 -19.95 12.61 -6.59
CA ASN A 173 -20.33 13.95 -7.08
C ASN A 173 -19.10 14.84 -7.20
N PRO A 174 -18.34 14.74 -8.31
CA PRO A 174 -17.15 15.56 -8.49
C PRO A 174 -17.45 17.06 -8.45
N ILE A 175 -16.66 17.83 -7.70
CA ILE A 175 -16.81 19.27 -7.57
C ILE A 175 -16.18 20.05 -8.73
N ASN A 176 -15.29 19.42 -9.50
CA ASN A 176 -14.63 20.03 -10.64
C ASN A 176 -15.34 19.64 -11.96
N PRO A 177 -15.69 20.63 -12.80
CA PRO A 177 -16.41 20.39 -14.07
C PRO A 177 -15.54 19.76 -15.15
N LYS A 178 -14.22 19.81 -14.99
CA LYS A 178 -13.23 19.16 -15.85
C LYS A 178 -12.25 18.36 -15.01
N PRO A 179 -11.91 17.14 -15.41
CA PRO A 179 -11.01 16.29 -14.65
C PRO A 179 -9.58 16.86 -14.64
N ILE A 180 -8.87 16.57 -13.55
CA ILE A 180 -7.43 16.67 -13.46
C ILE A 180 -6.82 15.55 -14.29
N VAL A 181 -5.66 15.75 -14.91
CA VAL A 181 -4.94 14.69 -15.64
C VAL A 181 -3.70 14.28 -14.85
N LEU A 182 -3.54 12.98 -14.61
CA LEU A 182 -2.41 12.36 -13.93
C LEU A 182 -1.72 11.37 -14.85
N ALA A 183 -0.39 11.50 -15.02
CA ALA A 183 0.38 10.59 -15.86
C ALA A 183 1.84 10.44 -15.40
N SER A 184 2.43 9.26 -15.60
CA SER A 184 3.88 9.06 -15.54
C SER A 184 4.46 9.23 -16.96
N ILE A 185 5.50 10.05 -17.08
CA ILE A 185 6.01 10.53 -18.37
C ILE A 185 7.01 9.55 -19.01
N GLY A 186 7.08 9.56 -20.35
CA GLY A 186 8.09 8.85 -21.10
C GLY A 186 8.08 7.34 -20.86
N GLU A 187 9.20 6.77 -20.42
CA GLU A 187 9.33 5.35 -20.09
C GLU A 187 9.12 5.06 -18.58
N GLU A 188 8.60 6.01 -17.81
CA GLU A 188 8.40 5.86 -16.37
C GLU A 188 7.32 4.82 -16.03
N LEU A 189 7.73 3.79 -15.32
CA LEU A 189 6.86 2.70 -14.86
C LEU A 189 6.31 2.92 -13.45
N HIS A 190 7.00 3.72 -12.63
CA HIS A 190 6.58 3.96 -11.25
C HIS A 190 5.38 4.91 -11.24
N CYS A 191 4.21 4.38 -10.91
CA CYS A 191 2.97 5.15 -10.87
C CYS A 191 2.22 5.04 -9.53
N LEU A 192 2.79 4.36 -8.53
CA LEU A 192 2.10 4.16 -7.24
C LEU A 192 1.82 5.48 -6.52
N ALA A 193 2.73 6.45 -6.58
CA ALA A 193 2.51 7.79 -6.03
C ALA A 193 1.34 8.53 -6.70
N LEU A 194 1.12 8.28 -8.01
CA LEU A 194 -0.05 8.82 -8.72
C LEU A 194 -1.36 8.14 -8.30
N HIS A 195 -1.34 6.84 -7.95
CA HIS A 195 -2.50 6.18 -7.35
C HIS A 195 -2.84 6.78 -5.99
N ALA A 196 -1.81 7.12 -5.18
CA ALA A 196 -2.03 7.82 -3.92
C ALA A 196 -2.63 9.22 -4.13
N LEU A 197 -2.14 9.97 -5.12
CA LEU A 197 -2.70 11.28 -5.48
C LEU A 197 -4.13 11.15 -5.99
N LEU A 198 -4.42 10.18 -6.87
CA LEU A 198 -5.76 9.93 -7.37
C LEU A 198 -6.76 9.66 -6.23
N ALA A 199 -6.40 8.77 -5.29
CA ALA A 199 -7.21 8.45 -4.13
C ALA A 199 -7.39 9.66 -3.18
N ALA A 200 -6.31 10.41 -2.92
CA ALA A 200 -6.37 11.61 -2.07
C ALA A 200 -7.20 12.75 -2.69
N LEU A 201 -7.26 12.85 -4.01
CA LEU A 201 -8.15 13.77 -4.73
C LEU A 201 -9.60 13.29 -4.66
N ALA A 202 -9.84 11.98 -4.78
CA ALA A 202 -11.19 11.41 -4.65
C ALA A 202 -11.80 11.64 -3.26
N GLU A 203 -11.03 11.51 -2.17
CA GLU A 203 -11.47 11.89 -0.81
C GLU A 203 -11.93 13.37 -0.70
N ARG A 204 -11.46 14.22 -1.63
CA ARG A 204 -11.83 15.63 -1.73
C ARG A 204 -12.91 15.89 -2.77
N ASN A 205 -13.53 14.83 -3.32
CA ASN A 205 -14.47 14.89 -4.44
C ASN A 205 -13.90 15.57 -5.69
N ILE A 206 -12.58 15.51 -5.92
CA ILE A 206 -11.92 16.02 -7.10
C ILE A 206 -11.70 14.89 -8.09
N GLN A 207 -12.40 14.94 -9.24
CA GLN A 207 -12.25 13.95 -10.30
C GLN A 207 -10.93 14.14 -11.04
N ALA A 208 -10.23 13.02 -11.27
CA ALA A 208 -9.04 12.97 -12.09
C ALA A 208 -9.09 11.82 -13.11
N HIS A 209 -8.48 12.03 -14.27
CA HIS A 209 -8.22 10.98 -15.26
C HIS A 209 -6.79 10.48 -15.09
N PHE A 210 -6.66 9.19 -14.82
CA PHE A 210 -5.39 8.51 -14.62
C PHE A 210 -4.94 7.82 -15.91
N PHE A 211 -3.84 8.29 -16.49
CA PHE A 211 -3.26 7.72 -17.71
C PHE A 211 -2.19 6.66 -17.41
N GLY A 212 -1.69 6.62 -16.16
CA GLY A 212 -0.77 5.58 -15.71
C GLY A 212 0.65 5.75 -16.20
N ALA A 213 1.33 4.62 -16.35
CA ALA A 213 2.73 4.53 -16.72
C ALA A 213 2.96 4.78 -18.23
N ARG A 214 4.19 5.18 -18.58
CA ARG A 214 4.71 5.25 -19.94
C ARG A 214 3.88 6.12 -20.89
N THR A 215 3.50 7.31 -20.43
CA THR A 215 2.69 8.23 -21.25
C THR A 215 3.59 9.18 -22.04
N PRO A 216 3.61 9.11 -23.40
CA PRO A 216 4.43 10.00 -24.22
C PRO A 216 3.96 11.45 -24.12
N VAL A 217 4.89 12.40 -24.27
CA VAL A 217 4.59 13.84 -24.27
C VAL A 217 3.53 14.21 -25.31
N ASP A 218 3.64 13.69 -26.55
CA ASP A 218 2.67 13.98 -27.61
C ASP A 218 1.25 13.56 -27.23
N SER A 219 1.10 12.42 -26.56
CA SER A 219 -0.20 11.95 -26.07
C SER A 219 -0.76 12.89 -24.99
N LEU A 220 0.08 13.39 -24.08
CA LEU A 220 -0.35 14.37 -23.07
C LEU A 220 -0.77 15.70 -23.71
N VAL A 221 -0.05 16.16 -24.74
CA VAL A 221 -0.39 17.36 -25.52
C VAL A 221 -1.75 17.17 -26.21
N GLU A 222 -2.01 16.01 -26.81
CA GLU A 222 -3.30 15.70 -27.42
C GLU A 222 -4.43 15.71 -26.39
N VAL A 223 -4.24 15.09 -25.23
CA VAL A 223 -5.20 15.09 -24.12
C VAL A 223 -5.50 16.52 -23.66
N VAL A 224 -4.48 17.36 -23.46
CA VAL A 224 -4.66 18.76 -23.06
C VAL A 224 -5.46 19.54 -24.12
N ARG A 225 -5.19 19.34 -25.42
CA ARG A 225 -5.97 19.97 -26.51
C ARG A 225 -7.43 19.54 -26.49
N LYS A 226 -7.70 18.27 -26.19
CA LYS A 226 -9.04 17.68 -26.25
C LYS A 226 -9.94 18.10 -25.09
N ILE A 227 -9.43 18.06 -23.86
CA ILE A 227 -10.24 18.26 -22.64
C ILE A 227 -9.92 19.57 -21.92
N ALA A 228 -8.80 20.22 -22.21
CA ALA A 228 -8.32 21.43 -21.53
C ALA A 228 -8.46 21.31 -20.00
N PRO A 229 -7.74 20.36 -19.37
CA PRO A 229 -7.83 20.13 -17.92
C PRO A 229 -7.29 21.35 -17.17
N PRO A 230 -7.81 21.67 -15.97
CA PRO A 230 -7.25 22.75 -15.17
C PRO A 230 -5.82 22.48 -14.72
N VAL A 231 -5.51 21.19 -14.45
CA VAL A 231 -4.17 20.73 -14.05
C VAL A 231 -3.78 19.50 -14.85
N LEU A 232 -2.54 19.49 -15.32
CA LEU A 232 -1.80 18.30 -15.75
C LEU A 232 -0.71 18.02 -14.72
N PHE A 233 -0.82 16.91 -14.00
CA PHE A 233 0.19 16.43 -13.07
C PHE A 233 1.03 15.34 -13.72
N VAL A 234 2.35 15.52 -13.75
CA VAL A 234 3.27 14.63 -14.44
C VAL A 234 4.31 14.10 -13.46
N TRP A 235 4.44 12.79 -13.37
CA TRP A 235 5.35 12.10 -12.48
C TRP A 235 6.57 11.55 -13.21
N ALA A 236 7.75 11.73 -12.61
CA ALA A 236 8.97 11.02 -12.94
C ALA A 236 9.70 10.60 -11.67
N GLN A 237 9.88 9.29 -11.47
CA GLN A 237 10.66 8.71 -10.36
C GLN A 237 12.15 8.73 -10.67
N LEU A 238 12.51 8.38 -11.90
CA LEU A 238 13.88 8.27 -12.34
C LEU A 238 14.25 9.45 -13.25
N SER A 239 15.45 10.01 -13.08
CA SER A 239 15.91 11.17 -13.84
C SER A 239 16.06 10.88 -15.33
N GLU A 240 16.37 9.65 -15.71
CA GLU A 240 16.46 9.20 -17.10
C GLU A 240 15.11 9.20 -17.82
N ASN A 241 14.00 9.12 -17.07
CA ASN A 241 12.65 9.13 -17.61
C ASN A 241 12.04 10.54 -17.70
N ALA A 242 12.66 11.55 -17.06
CA ALA A 242 12.16 12.91 -17.06
C ALA A 242 12.29 13.58 -18.45
N ASP A 243 11.17 13.67 -19.15
CA ASP A 243 11.13 14.37 -20.45
C ASP A 243 10.72 15.84 -20.27
N TYR A 244 11.72 16.71 -20.28
CA TYR A 244 11.56 18.14 -20.06
C TYR A 244 10.83 18.88 -21.18
N SER A 245 10.65 18.26 -22.34
CA SER A 245 9.93 18.87 -23.48
C SER A 245 8.46 19.16 -23.14
N ILE A 246 7.88 18.47 -22.14
CA ILE A 246 6.50 18.71 -21.69
C ILE A 246 6.25 20.16 -21.31
N ALA A 247 7.22 20.85 -20.70
CA ALA A 247 7.06 22.24 -20.26
C ALA A 247 6.83 23.22 -21.41
N THR A 248 7.37 22.94 -22.59
CA THR A 248 7.25 23.79 -23.79
C THR A 248 6.26 23.27 -24.81
N ALA A 249 5.90 22.00 -24.77
CA ALA A 249 5.00 21.36 -25.73
C ALA A 249 3.51 21.65 -25.47
N LEU A 250 3.14 22.05 -24.25
CA LEU A 250 1.73 22.28 -23.88
C LEU A 250 1.13 23.43 -24.69
N PRO A 251 -0.09 23.26 -25.22
CA PRO A 251 -0.76 24.30 -25.99
C PRO A 251 -1.16 25.49 -25.08
N ALA A 252 -1.00 26.70 -25.60
CA ALA A 252 -1.55 27.90 -24.96
C ALA A 252 -3.08 27.85 -24.98
N GLY A 253 -3.70 27.70 -23.80
CA GLY A 253 -5.14 27.69 -23.63
C GLY A 253 -5.66 28.90 -22.82
N ARG A 254 -7.00 29.10 -22.81
CA ARG A 254 -7.67 30.07 -21.93
C ARG A 254 -8.90 29.42 -21.29
N PRO A 255 -8.90 29.12 -19.99
CA PRO A 255 -7.75 29.20 -19.06
C PRO A 255 -6.61 28.24 -19.49
N SER A 256 -5.39 28.58 -19.11
CA SER A 256 -4.22 27.71 -19.35
C SER A 256 -4.25 26.51 -18.40
N THR A 257 -3.87 25.34 -18.90
CA THR A 257 -3.59 24.17 -18.07
C THR A 257 -2.36 24.42 -17.20
N ARG A 258 -2.47 24.26 -15.90
CA ARG A 258 -1.33 24.35 -14.97
C ARG A 258 -0.55 23.05 -15.00
N LEU A 259 0.75 23.13 -15.29
CA LEU A 259 1.65 21.98 -15.23
C LEU A 259 2.23 21.83 -13.83
N LEU A 260 1.94 20.72 -13.17
CA LEU A 260 2.55 20.29 -11.90
C LEU A 260 3.48 19.11 -12.17
N LEU A 261 4.68 19.17 -11.63
CA LEU A 261 5.68 18.10 -11.72
C LEU A 261 5.96 17.53 -10.35
N GLY A 262 5.85 16.21 -10.21
CA GLY A 262 6.13 15.47 -9.00
C GLY A 262 7.12 14.34 -9.24
N GLY A 263 7.81 13.96 -8.18
CA GLY A 263 8.80 12.89 -8.18
C GLY A 263 10.25 13.36 -8.22
N PRO A 264 11.16 12.53 -7.70
CA PRO A 264 12.58 12.88 -7.55
C PRO A 264 13.37 12.90 -8.88
N GLY A 265 12.77 12.43 -9.99
CA GLY A 265 13.42 12.41 -11.30
C GLY A 265 13.56 13.78 -11.97
N TRP A 266 12.81 14.79 -11.51
CA TRP A 266 12.86 16.12 -12.11
C TRP A 266 13.98 16.99 -11.55
N ASP A 267 14.69 17.66 -12.45
CA ASP A 267 15.60 18.76 -12.12
C ASP A 267 14.84 20.09 -12.26
N VAL A 268 14.65 20.77 -11.14
CA VAL A 268 13.85 22.01 -11.04
C VAL A 268 14.39 23.13 -11.95
N GLU A 269 15.71 23.21 -12.14
CA GLU A 269 16.36 24.25 -12.92
C GLU A 269 16.09 24.11 -14.44
N ARG A 270 15.71 22.90 -14.89
CA ARG A 270 15.51 22.57 -16.30
C ARG A 270 14.08 22.80 -16.81
N CYS A 271 13.11 23.08 -15.93
CA CYS A 271 11.70 23.18 -16.31
C CYS A 271 11.10 24.56 -15.97
N ALA A 272 11.46 25.58 -16.73
CA ALA A 272 10.85 26.91 -16.60
C ALA A 272 9.34 26.87 -16.93
N GLY A 273 8.50 27.44 -16.08
CA GLY A 273 7.05 27.54 -16.27
C GLY A 273 6.22 26.39 -15.68
N ALA A 274 6.85 25.35 -15.16
CA ALA A 274 6.17 24.31 -14.37
C ALA A 274 6.22 24.63 -12.86
N THR A 275 5.29 24.07 -12.11
CA THR A 275 5.31 24.11 -10.64
C THR A 275 5.74 22.72 -10.13
N PHE A 276 6.80 22.68 -9.33
CA PHE A 276 7.24 21.44 -8.67
C PHE A 276 6.53 21.25 -7.35
N VAL A 277 6.20 20.00 -7.03
CA VAL A 277 5.62 19.61 -5.75
C VAL A 277 6.49 18.55 -5.09
N THR A 278 6.70 18.71 -3.80
CA THR A 278 7.63 17.89 -3.01
C THR A 278 6.97 16.67 -2.37
N GLY A 279 5.63 16.61 -2.35
CA GLY A 279 4.91 15.50 -1.74
C GLY A 279 3.41 15.54 -1.98
N LEU A 280 2.75 14.47 -1.52
CA LEU A 280 1.31 14.31 -1.69
C LEU A 280 0.46 15.43 -1.09
N PRO A 281 0.73 15.95 0.14
CA PRO A 281 -0.02 17.06 0.69
C PRO A 281 0.02 18.29 -0.21
N GLU A 282 1.22 18.73 -0.61
CA GLU A 282 1.41 19.89 -1.46
C GLU A 282 0.75 19.70 -2.84
N ALA A 283 0.82 18.50 -3.42
CA ALA A 283 0.14 18.20 -4.67
C ALA A 283 -1.37 18.39 -4.55
N CYS A 284 -1.98 17.92 -3.48
CA CYS A 284 -3.41 18.11 -3.20
C CYS A 284 -3.77 19.58 -3.01
N GLU A 285 -2.96 20.36 -2.27
CA GLU A 285 -3.15 21.78 -2.04
C GLU A 285 -3.06 22.57 -3.36
N MET A 286 -2.06 22.28 -4.19
CA MET A 286 -1.87 22.96 -5.48
C MET A 286 -3.01 22.67 -6.45
N VAL A 287 -3.53 21.44 -6.46
CA VAL A 287 -4.71 21.08 -7.26
C VAL A 287 -5.94 21.84 -6.71
N SER A 288 -6.20 21.78 -5.41
CA SER A 288 -7.34 22.46 -4.78
C SER A 288 -7.31 23.98 -5.03
N SER A 289 -6.16 24.62 -4.85
CA SER A 289 -5.99 26.05 -5.08
C SER A 289 -6.22 26.43 -6.55
N THR A 290 -5.78 25.59 -7.50
CA THR A 290 -6.01 25.81 -8.94
C THR A 290 -7.49 25.74 -9.31
N LEU A 291 -8.25 24.92 -8.59
CA LEU A 291 -9.72 24.81 -8.74
C LEU A 291 -10.49 25.93 -7.98
N GLY A 292 -9.81 26.81 -7.24
CA GLY A 292 -10.42 27.85 -6.43
C GLY A 292 -11.11 27.32 -5.17
N LEU A 293 -10.73 26.12 -4.72
CA LEU A 293 -11.25 25.52 -3.49
C LEU A 293 -10.45 26.06 -2.29
N ALA A 294 -11.17 26.37 -1.20
CA ALA A 294 -10.51 26.69 0.07
C ALA A 294 -9.74 25.46 0.58
N VAL A 295 -8.49 25.66 0.96
CA VAL A 295 -7.60 24.64 1.53
C VAL A 295 -7.89 24.50 3.02
#